data_e5754756e667674b239e9c4011a3dc8a
#
_entry.id   e5754756e667674b239e9c4011a3dc8a
#
_cell.length_a   1.000
_cell.length_b   1.000
_cell.length_c   1.000
_cell.angle_alpha   90.00
_cell.angle_beta   90.00
_cell.angle_gamma   90.00
#
_symmetry.space_group_name_H-M   'P 1'
#
loop_
_entity.id
_entity.type
_entity.pdbx_description
1 polymer ?
#
loop_
_entity_poly.entity_id
_entity_poly.type
_entity_poly.pdbx_seq_one_letter_code
_entity_poly.pdbx_strand_id
1 'polypeptide(L)'
;MSATGYTTIYNEVLRDSTLSLDAKGLFAVIKSFVGLPDFALSKRRLGYACSDSGYLLNAAWKELKQKGYLQHYFSQSENGAFCHVYNLMQHPSAPVDFVYSPAIDRPNGDVVCISDAQRDYTNISTSVLRDKSISLASKGLFALVSHLMKIPDFVLRPEGIRSFCMEKIKHFSTLWKRFKISGLLKQHRHPAGEENRWTYEYEICETPDLETPYLTNYHVDGSVSTVVTIGGFLEKLKKRVSHIRKNVRKQDKPRAVRRKERRQIEQQLNADALRQRFGNDLTGTVVTAVYNIKHADKLFIKGAEITQERRETVAQMISPESVERFLDSTTLDFSRIKNPAAYLQTALFDFLEKQCSTDASPAETTPDKPLADWEQAWLAQKEEIRRRMKEAEANGL
;
A
#
# COMPACT_ATOMS: atom_id res chain seq x y z
N MET A 1 -19.92 17.28 -18.18
CA MET A 1 -19.11 18.36 -18.82
C MET A 1 -17.76 17.80 -19.17
N SER A 2 -17.41 17.76 -20.44
CA SER A 2 -16.08 17.34 -20.89
C SER A 2 -15.10 18.40 -20.42
N ALA A 3 -14.14 18.03 -19.58
CA ALA A 3 -13.11 18.95 -19.08
C ALA A 3 -12.04 19.11 -20.18
N THR A 4 -12.39 19.82 -21.25
CA THR A 4 -11.45 20.24 -22.28
C THR A 4 -10.61 21.38 -21.73
N GLY A 5 -9.37 21.08 -21.34
CA GLY A 5 -8.47 22.12 -20.83
C GLY A 5 -7.21 21.54 -20.22
N TYR A 6 -6.34 22.46 -19.82
CA TYR A 6 -5.06 22.13 -19.20
C TYR A 6 -5.02 22.58 -17.75
N THR A 7 -4.34 21.82 -16.93
CA THR A 7 -4.01 22.17 -15.55
C THR A 7 -2.55 22.56 -15.49
N THR A 8 -2.28 23.72 -14.94
CA THR A 8 -0.93 24.26 -14.76
C THR A 8 -0.29 23.64 -13.53
N ILE A 9 0.80 22.90 -13.66
CA ILE A 9 1.55 22.29 -12.58
C ILE A 9 2.90 22.96 -12.43
N TYR A 10 3.30 23.28 -11.20
CA TYR A 10 4.58 23.91 -10.91
C TYR A 10 5.73 22.94 -11.18
N ASN A 11 6.74 23.38 -11.94
CA ASN A 11 7.85 22.54 -12.33
C ASN A 11 8.73 22.13 -11.15
N GLU A 12 8.79 22.94 -10.11
CA GLU A 12 9.51 22.60 -8.87
C GLU A 12 8.95 21.34 -8.20
N VAL A 13 7.62 21.22 -8.10
CA VAL A 13 6.97 20.00 -7.61
C VAL A 13 7.35 18.80 -8.48
N LEU A 14 7.41 18.99 -9.80
CA LEU A 14 7.75 17.92 -10.74
C LEU A 14 9.23 17.50 -10.62
N ARG A 15 10.13 18.46 -10.36
CA ARG A 15 11.56 18.21 -10.22
C ARG A 15 11.99 17.75 -8.84
N ASP A 16 11.16 17.87 -7.82
CA ASP A 16 11.52 17.47 -6.46
C ASP A 16 11.77 15.95 -6.38
N SER A 17 13.04 15.56 -6.30
CA SER A 17 13.46 14.16 -6.20
C SER A 17 13.09 13.48 -4.88
N THR A 18 12.65 14.25 -3.89
CA THR A 18 12.22 13.72 -2.58
C THR A 18 10.74 13.34 -2.54
N LEU A 19 9.99 13.65 -3.63
CA LEU A 19 8.60 13.25 -3.79
C LEU A 19 8.46 11.97 -4.61
N SER A 20 7.56 11.10 -4.16
CA SER A 20 7.13 9.94 -4.94
C SER A 20 6.28 10.34 -6.15
N LEU A 21 6.23 9.48 -7.15
CA LEU A 21 5.36 9.68 -8.31
C LEU A 21 3.88 9.69 -7.93
N ASP A 22 3.48 8.93 -6.91
CA ASP A 22 2.12 8.97 -6.37
C ASP A 22 1.80 10.34 -5.76
N ALA A 23 2.74 10.95 -5.02
CA ALA A 23 2.56 12.29 -4.45
C ALA A 23 2.51 13.37 -5.53
N LYS A 24 3.38 13.31 -6.54
CA LYS A 24 3.34 14.23 -7.70
C LYS A 24 2.01 14.11 -8.45
N GLY A 25 1.54 12.89 -8.68
CA GLY A 25 0.25 12.63 -9.30
C GLY A 25 -0.91 13.16 -8.48
N LEU A 26 -0.89 12.94 -7.16
CA LEU A 26 -1.93 13.46 -6.27
C LEU A 26 -1.95 15.00 -6.24
N PHE A 27 -0.77 15.65 -6.19
CA PHE A 27 -0.66 17.10 -6.29
C PHE A 27 -1.33 17.62 -7.58
N ALA A 28 -1.01 17.01 -8.73
CA ALA A 28 -1.57 17.37 -10.01
C ALA A 28 -3.10 17.16 -10.07
N VAL A 29 -3.59 16.06 -9.50
CA VAL A 29 -5.03 15.79 -9.39
C VAL A 29 -5.71 16.84 -8.53
N ILE A 30 -5.20 17.15 -7.34
CA ILE A 30 -5.77 18.21 -6.49
C ILE A 30 -5.81 19.53 -7.26
N LYS A 31 -4.69 19.92 -7.87
CA LYS A 31 -4.58 21.17 -8.65
C LYS A 31 -5.62 21.24 -9.78
N SER A 32 -5.94 20.10 -10.41
CA SER A 32 -6.92 20.06 -11.50
C SER A 32 -8.35 20.36 -11.06
N PHE A 33 -8.64 20.27 -9.78
CA PHE A 33 -9.95 20.57 -9.21
C PHE A 33 -10.05 21.96 -8.59
N VAL A 34 -8.93 22.65 -8.37
CA VAL A 34 -8.92 24.00 -7.80
C VAL A 34 -9.70 24.96 -8.71
N GLY A 35 -10.52 25.81 -8.10
CA GLY A 35 -11.34 26.79 -8.81
C GLY A 35 -12.58 26.21 -9.48
N LEU A 36 -12.90 24.94 -9.32
CA LEU A 36 -14.18 24.40 -9.74
C LEU A 36 -15.27 24.79 -8.74
N PRO A 37 -16.40 25.31 -9.21
CA PRO A 37 -17.55 25.55 -8.36
C PRO A 37 -17.99 24.23 -7.70
N ASP A 38 -18.39 24.30 -6.44
CA ASP A 38 -18.88 23.17 -5.63
C ASP A 38 -17.87 22.02 -5.39
N PHE A 39 -16.59 22.20 -5.70
CA PHE A 39 -15.57 21.23 -5.35
C PHE A 39 -15.07 21.43 -3.92
N ALA A 40 -15.44 20.51 -3.03
CA ALA A 40 -14.84 20.41 -1.70
C ALA A 40 -13.81 19.27 -1.68
N LEU A 41 -12.58 19.59 -1.32
CA LEU A 41 -11.49 18.63 -1.24
C LEU A 41 -11.75 17.59 -0.14
N SER A 42 -11.80 16.35 -0.53
CA SER A 42 -11.83 15.22 0.40
C SER A 42 -11.15 14.00 -0.22
N LYS A 43 -10.55 13.18 0.62
CA LYS A 43 -9.92 11.91 0.16
C LYS A 43 -10.92 11.00 -0.57
N ARG A 44 -12.18 11.03 -0.17
CA ARG A 44 -13.24 10.27 -0.84
C ARG A 44 -13.45 10.73 -2.27
N ARG A 45 -13.53 12.06 -2.50
CA ARG A 45 -13.69 12.62 -3.85
C ARG A 45 -12.46 12.36 -4.73
N LEU A 46 -11.26 12.51 -4.17
CA LEU A 46 -10.02 12.19 -4.89
C LEU A 46 -9.91 10.72 -5.27
N GLY A 47 -10.44 9.81 -4.45
CA GLY A 47 -10.49 8.38 -4.79
C GLY A 47 -11.33 8.04 -6.02
N TYR A 48 -12.21 8.93 -6.46
CA TYR A 48 -12.95 8.78 -7.72
C TYR A 48 -12.16 9.29 -8.95
N ALA A 49 -11.06 9.98 -8.73
CA ALA A 49 -10.22 10.52 -9.80
C ALA A 49 -8.99 9.66 -10.11
N CYS A 50 -8.82 8.49 -9.49
CA CYS A 50 -7.69 7.59 -9.75
C CYS A 50 -8.10 6.12 -9.58
N SER A 51 -7.29 5.22 -10.12
CA SER A 51 -7.51 3.76 -10.02
C SER A 51 -6.92 3.14 -8.75
N ASP A 52 -6.24 3.93 -7.92
CA ASP A 52 -5.49 3.44 -6.78
C ASP A 52 -6.38 3.04 -5.60
N SER A 53 -5.82 2.20 -4.74
CA SER A 53 -6.46 1.88 -3.46
C SER A 53 -6.41 3.07 -2.51
N GLY A 54 -7.36 3.11 -1.56
CA GLY A 54 -7.35 4.13 -0.50
C GLY A 54 -6.06 4.18 0.31
N TYR A 55 -5.30 3.08 0.36
CA TYR A 55 -3.99 3.03 1.02
C TYR A 55 -2.96 3.90 0.31
N LEU A 56 -2.80 3.75 -1.02
CA LEU A 56 -1.84 4.53 -1.81
C LEU A 56 -2.21 6.02 -1.82
N LEU A 57 -3.49 6.33 -1.99
CA LEU A 57 -3.96 7.71 -1.88
C LEU A 57 -3.67 8.32 -0.50
N ASN A 58 -3.88 7.58 0.58
CA ASN A 58 -3.56 8.06 1.93
C ASN A 58 -2.05 8.24 2.15
N ALA A 59 -1.21 7.36 1.58
CA ALA A 59 0.24 7.48 1.64
C ALA A 59 0.71 8.75 0.91
N ALA A 60 0.27 8.96 -0.33
CA ALA A 60 0.58 10.17 -1.10
C ALA A 60 0.06 11.46 -0.43
N TRP A 61 -1.14 11.41 0.15
CA TRP A 61 -1.70 12.53 0.92
C TRP A 61 -0.85 12.88 2.14
N LYS A 62 -0.44 11.88 2.91
CA LYS A 62 0.43 12.07 4.07
C LYS A 62 1.80 12.62 3.66
N GLU A 63 2.35 12.11 2.56
CA GLU A 63 3.63 12.57 2.01
C GLU A 63 3.58 14.05 1.63
N LEU A 64 2.55 14.50 0.88
CA LEU A 64 2.39 15.92 0.52
C LEU A 64 2.29 16.82 1.76
N LYS A 65 1.61 16.38 2.83
CA LYS A 65 1.55 17.12 4.10
C LYS A 65 2.91 17.18 4.79
N GLN A 66 3.59 16.06 4.90
CA GLN A 66 4.90 15.96 5.56
C GLN A 66 5.98 16.76 4.84
N LYS A 67 5.90 16.85 3.51
CA LYS A 67 6.82 17.63 2.68
C LYS A 67 6.41 19.10 2.56
N GLY A 68 5.30 19.52 3.18
CA GLY A 68 4.85 20.90 3.19
C GLY A 68 4.24 21.40 1.88
N TYR A 69 3.87 20.50 0.96
CA TYR A 69 3.15 20.85 -0.27
C TYR A 69 1.65 20.97 -0.09
N LEU A 70 1.10 20.37 0.97
CA LEU A 70 -0.32 20.45 1.32
C LEU A 70 -0.46 20.80 2.80
N GLN A 71 -0.85 22.03 3.08
CA GLN A 71 -1.15 22.51 4.42
C GLN A 71 -2.63 22.34 4.71
N HIS A 72 -2.99 22.02 5.95
CA HIS A 72 -4.36 21.79 6.37
C HIS A 72 -4.70 22.64 7.60
N TYR A 73 -5.69 23.49 7.45
CA TYR A 73 -6.23 24.33 8.49
C TYR A 73 -7.70 23.98 8.77
N PHE A 74 -8.18 24.31 9.95
CA PHE A 74 -9.58 24.18 10.29
C PHE A 74 -10.05 25.36 11.13
N SER A 75 -11.33 25.65 11.06
CA SER A 75 -12.06 26.55 11.95
C SER A 75 -13.28 25.84 12.49
N GLN A 76 -13.91 26.41 13.48
CA GLN A 76 -15.20 25.95 13.98
C GLN A 76 -16.22 27.07 13.79
N SER A 77 -17.32 26.75 13.12
CA SER A 77 -18.44 27.67 12.94
C SER A 77 -19.24 27.81 14.24
N GLU A 78 -20.08 28.84 14.34
CA GLU A 78 -20.90 29.10 15.51
C GLU A 78 -21.83 27.95 15.89
N ASN A 79 -22.27 27.16 14.93
CA ASN A 79 -23.06 25.94 15.13
C ASN A 79 -22.24 24.70 15.53
N GLY A 80 -20.95 24.86 15.82
CA GLY A 80 -20.04 23.79 16.23
C GLY A 80 -19.50 22.90 15.09
N ALA A 81 -19.88 23.14 13.84
CA ALA A 81 -19.38 22.37 12.71
C ALA A 81 -17.94 22.77 12.37
N PHE A 82 -17.10 21.79 12.03
CA PHE A 82 -15.74 22.03 11.58
C PHE A 82 -15.72 22.36 10.09
N CYS A 83 -15.01 23.45 9.76
CA CYS A 83 -14.68 23.84 8.39
C CYS A 83 -13.19 23.53 8.14
N HIS A 84 -12.89 22.74 7.12
CA HIS A 84 -11.55 22.36 6.71
C HIS A 84 -11.16 23.10 5.45
N VAL A 85 -9.98 23.71 5.42
CA VAL A 85 -9.42 24.37 4.24
C VAL A 85 -7.98 23.95 4.02
N TYR A 86 -7.54 24.04 2.78
CA TYR A 86 -6.23 23.56 2.36
C TYR A 86 -5.48 24.62 1.56
N ASN A 87 -4.18 24.74 1.80
CA ASN A 87 -3.27 25.47 0.95
C ASN A 87 -2.41 24.47 0.17
N LEU A 88 -2.44 24.59 -1.15
CA LEU A 88 -1.57 23.82 -2.04
C LEU A 88 -0.38 24.70 -2.42
N MET A 89 0.79 24.32 -1.94
CA MET A 89 2.02 25.14 -1.99
C MET A 89 2.80 24.86 -3.26
N GLN A 90 3.31 25.90 -3.92
CA GLN A 90 4.24 25.77 -5.06
C GLN A 90 5.59 25.21 -4.59
N HIS A 91 6.10 25.71 -3.48
CA HIS A 91 7.37 25.31 -2.88
C HIS A 91 7.12 24.55 -1.58
N PRO A 92 8.00 23.62 -1.19
CA PRO A 92 7.87 22.97 0.10
C PRO A 92 8.02 24.01 1.22
N SER A 93 7.11 24.01 2.15
CA SER A 93 7.09 24.89 3.31
C SER A 93 7.05 24.09 4.60
N ALA A 94 7.10 24.75 5.74
CA ALA A 94 6.92 24.09 7.02
C ALA A 94 5.62 23.28 7.01
N PRO A 95 5.63 21.99 7.40
CA PRO A 95 4.43 21.18 7.46
C PRO A 95 3.40 21.78 8.42
N VAL A 96 2.19 22.00 7.92
CA VAL A 96 1.04 22.44 8.70
C VAL A 96 -0.06 21.43 8.54
N ASP A 97 -0.40 20.73 9.61
CA ASP A 97 -1.46 19.73 9.57
C ASP A 97 -2.41 19.92 10.75
N PHE A 98 -3.67 20.14 10.43
CA PHE A 98 -4.76 20.29 11.39
C PHE A 98 -4.54 21.42 12.41
N VAL A 99 -4.23 22.63 11.90
CA VAL A 99 -4.02 23.81 12.73
C VAL A 99 -5.29 24.64 12.77
N TYR A 100 -5.70 25.05 13.97
CA TYR A 100 -6.85 25.92 14.16
C TYR A 100 -6.53 27.33 13.66
N SER A 101 -7.43 27.88 12.84
CA SER A 101 -7.33 29.25 12.34
C SER A 101 -8.72 29.90 12.38
N PRO A 102 -8.97 30.81 13.33
CA PRO A 102 -10.29 31.41 13.52
C PRO A 102 -10.73 32.35 12.39
N ALA A 103 -9.77 32.87 11.61
CA ALA A 103 -10.03 33.82 10.51
C ALA A 103 -10.31 33.14 9.15
N ILE A 104 -10.77 31.89 9.15
CA ILE A 104 -11.10 31.19 7.88
C ILE A 104 -12.48 31.66 7.41
N ASP A 105 -12.47 32.49 6.38
CA ASP A 105 -13.65 32.89 5.62
C ASP A 105 -13.65 32.19 4.26
N ARG A 106 -13.80 30.86 4.28
CA ARG A 106 -13.79 30.01 3.08
C ARG A 106 -14.72 28.81 3.26
N PRO A 107 -15.30 28.31 2.15
CA PRO A 107 -16.14 27.12 2.19
C PRO A 107 -15.39 25.89 2.72
N ASN A 108 -16.12 24.98 3.35
CA ASN A 108 -15.53 23.73 3.82
C ASN A 108 -14.97 22.88 2.67
N GLY A 109 -13.69 22.51 2.79
CA GLY A 109 -12.96 21.74 1.77
C GLY A 109 -12.39 22.59 0.64
N ASP A 110 -12.37 23.93 0.79
CA ASP A 110 -11.74 24.81 -0.19
C ASP A 110 -10.24 24.59 -0.28
N VAL A 111 -9.68 24.81 -1.48
CA VAL A 111 -8.25 24.68 -1.78
C VAL A 111 -7.76 25.94 -2.44
N VAL A 112 -6.79 26.60 -1.82
CA VAL A 112 -6.11 27.74 -2.41
C VAL A 112 -4.70 27.33 -2.84
N CYS A 113 -4.32 27.71 -4.06
CA CYS A 113 -2.95 27.57 -4.51
C CYS A 113 -2.12 28.76 -4.05
N ILE A 114 -1.10 28.51 -3.29
CA ILE A 114 -0.11 29.49 -2.89
C ILE A 114 1.08 29.36 -3.82
N SER A 115 1.29 30.40 -4.62
CA SER A 115 2.38 30.46 -5.61
C SER A 115 3.02 31.81 -5.60
N ASP A 116 4.32 31.83 -5.86
CA ASP A 116 5.03 33.05 -6.17
C ASP A 116 4.73 33.51 -7.62
N ALA A 117 5.04 34.73 -7.96
CA ALA A 117 4.82 35.29 -9.28
C ALA A 117 5.69 34.64 -10.40
N GLN A 118 6.56 33.72 -10.06
CA GLN A 118 7.41 33.00 -11.02
C GLN A 118 6.61 32.06 -11.93
N ARG A 119 6.89 32.16 -13.22
CA ARG A 119 6.14 31.48 -14.30
C ARG A 119 6.76 30.13 -14.72
N ASP A 120 7.34 29.37 -13.79
CA ASP A 120 7.93 28.06 -14.11
C ASP A 120 6.91 26.94 -13.90
N TYR A 121 6.17 26.60 -14.98
CA TYR A 121 5.11 25.61 -14.95
C TYR A 121 4.97 24.80 -16.22
N THR A 122 4.34 23.66 -16.11
CA THR A 122 3.96 22.79 -17.23
C THR A 122 2.44 22.65 -17.30
N ASN A 123 1.86 22.84 -18.47
CA ASN A 123 0.46 22.58 -18.74
C ASN A 123 0.26 21.09 -19.00
N ILE A 124 -0.60 20.46 -18.23
CA ILE A 124 -0.92 19.04 -18.26
C ILE A 124 -2.39 18.88 -18.62
N SER A 125 -2.70 17.92 -19.51
CA SER A 125 -4.08 17.62 -19.89
C SER A 125 -4.94 17.27 -18.67
N THR A 126 -5.99 18.07 -18.44
CA THR A 126 -6.91 17.89 -17.31
C THR A 126 -7.69 16.57 -17.44
N SER A 127 -7.94 16.10 -18.67
CA SER A 127 -8.61 14.83 -18.93
C SER A 127 -7.82 13.65 -18.34
N VAL A 128 -6.50 13.61 -18.54
CA VAL A 128 -5.60 12.59 -17.98
C VAL A 128 -5.60 12.67 -16.45
N LEU A 129 -5.54 13.88 -15.88
CA LEU A 129 -5.49 14.06 -14.41
C LEU A 129 -6.78 13.58 -13.72
N ARG A 130 -7.94 13.70 -14.37
CA ARG A 130 -9.24 13.31 -13.82
C ARG A 130 -9.71 11.94 -14.26
N ASP A 131 -8.97 11.25 -15.12
CA ASP A 131 -9.33 9.90 -15.55
C ASP A 131 -9.18 8.90 -14.39
N LYS A 132 -10.31 8.33 -13.97
CA LYS A 132 -10.38 7.33 -12.87
C LYS A 132 -9.68 6.01 -13.18
N SER A 133 -9.39 5.72 -14.44
CA SER A 133 -8.71 4.47 -14.86
C SER A 133 -7.20 4.55 -14.69
N ILE A 134 -6.64 5.76 -14.55
CA ILE A 134 -5.20 6.02 -14.48
C ILE A 134 -4.76 6.13 -13.01
N SER A 135 -3.65 5.46 -12.67
CA SER A 135 -3.07 5.51 -11.32
C SER A 135 -2.39 6.85 -11.03
N LEU A 136 -2.27 7.22 -9.74
CA LEU A 136 -1.55 8.42 -9.30
C LEU A 136 -0.11 8.43 -9.81
N ALA A 137 0.61 7.30 -9.68
CA ALA A 137 1.97 7.20 -10.20
C ALA A 137 2.05 7.44 -11.71
N SER A 138 1.08 6.93 -12.49
CA SER A 138 1.05 7.19 -13.94
C SER A 138 0.74 8.65 -14.26
N LYS A 139 -0.11 9.31 -13.49
CA LYS A 139 -0.37 10.75 -13.61
C LYS A 139 0.85 11.59 -13.24
N GLY A 140 1.56 11.20 -12.18
CA GLY A 140 2.82 11.82 -11.80
C GLY A 140 3.90 11.67 -12.87
N LEU A 141 4.05 10.46 -13.45
CA LEU A 141 4.94 10.23 -14.59
C LEU A 141 4.54 11.03 -15.82
N PHE A 142 3.24 11.07 -16.14
CA PHE A 142 2.73 11.85 -17.27
C PHE A 142 3.11 13.32 -17.11
N ALA A 143 2.88 13.91 -15.95
CA ALA A 143 3.22 15.29 -15.67
C ALA A 143 4.74 15.55 -15.73
N LEU A 144 5.54 14.67 -15.12
CA LEU A 144 7.00 14.77 -15.12
C LEU A 144 7.58 14.62 -16.52
N VAL A 145 7.16 13.61 -17.28
CA VAL A 145 7.64 13.39 -18.66
C VAL A 145 7.22 14.55 -19.57
N SER A 146 5.97 15.04 -19.45
CA SER A 146 5.51 16.22 -20.20
C SER A 146 6.34 17.47 -19.92
N HIS A 147 6.83 17.61 -18.68
CA HIS A 147 7.76 18.69 -18.32
C HIS A 147 9.13 18.47 -18.95
N LEU A 148 9.73 17.30 -18.78
CA LEU A 148 11.09 17.01 -19.22
C LEU A 148 11.24 17.07 -20.75
N MET A 149 10.20 16.68 -21.51
CA MET A 149 10.18 16.78 -22.97
C MET A 149 10.19 18.23 -23.50
N LYS A 150 9.88 19.22 -22.66
CA LYS A 150 9.94 20.64 -23.02
C LYS A 150 11.30 21.28 -22.75
N ILE A 151 12.18 20.58 -22.06
CA ILE A 151 13.53 21.05 -21.79
C ILE A 151 14.39 20.83 -23.04
N PRO A 152 14.98 21.88 -23.62
CA PRO A 152 15.87 21.72 -24.75
C PRO A 152 16.99 20.72 -24.44
N ASP A 153 17.35 19.90 -25.41
CA ASP A 153 18.45 18.90 -25.34
C ASP A 153 18.30 17.83 -24.26
N PHE A 154 17.16 17.75 -23.58
CA PHE A 154 16.92 16.69 -22.61
C PHE A 154 16.64 15.37 -23.32
N VAL A 155 17.58 14.41 -23.17
CA VAL A 155 17.39 13.05 -23.69
C VAL A 155 16.55 12.25 -22.72
N LEU A 156 15.32 11.94 -23.11
CA LEU A 156 14.39 11.17 -22.29
C LEU A 156 14.88 9.74 -22.13
N ARG A 157 15.37 9.40 -20.93
CA ARG A 157 15.80 8.06 -20.54
C ARG A 157 15.19 7.70 -19.19
N PRO A 158 14.77 6.46 -18.97
CA PRO A 158 14.19 6.03 -17.70
C PRO A 158 15.06 6.36 -16.48
N GLU A 159 16.39 6.24 -16.63
CA GLU A 159 17.35 6.54 -15.57
C GLU A 159 17.38 8.05 -15.25
N GLY A 160 17.36 8.90 -16.29
CA GLY A 160 17.30 10.35 -16.14
C GLY A 160 16.00 10.82 -15.51
N ILE A 161 14.87 10.24 -15.92
CA ILE A 161 13.56 10.56 -15.31
C ILE A 161 13.53 10.15 -13.85
N ARG A 162 14.09 8.97 -13.50
CA ARG A 162 14.13 8.46 -12.13
C ARG A 162 14.89 9.37 -11.18
N SER A 163 15.86 10.15 -11.64
CA SER A 163 16.59 11.10 -10.78
C SER A 163 15.70 12.21 -10.22
N PHE A 164 14.54 12.44 -10.80
CA PHE A 164 13.53 13.40 -10.34
C PHE A 164 12.45 12.80 -9.44
N CYS A 165 12.63 11.57 -8.95
CA CYS A 165 11.62 10.94 -8.11
C CYS A 165 12.26 10.00 -7.08
N MET A 166 11.54 9.74 -5.99
CA MET A 166 12.02 8.98 -4.82
C MET A 166 12.10 7.46 -5.10
N GLU A 167 11.54 6.97 -6.18
CA GLU A 167 11.38 5.56 -6.46
C GLU A 167 12.71 4.82 -6.65
N LYS A 168 12.82 3.65 -6.01
CA LYS A 168 13.93 2.72 -6.24
C LYS A 168 13.82 2.09 -7.63
N ILE A 169 14.96 1.70 -8.23
CA ILE A 169 15.07 1.18 -9.61
C ILE A 169 14.00 0.14 -9.96
N LYS A 170 13.81 -0.90 -9.15
CA LYS A 170 12.83 -1.96 -9.42
C LYS A 170 11.39 -1.46 -9.42
N HIS A 171 11.07 -0.57 -8.50
CA HIS A 171 9.75 0.02 -8.41
C HIS A 171 9.47 0.95 -9.59
N PHE A 172 10.40 1.86 -9.88
CA PHE A 172 10.33 2.75 -11.04
C PHE A 172 10.14 1.97 -12.35
N SER A 173 10.92 0.92 -12.59
CA SER A 173 10.79 0.09 -13.80
C SER A 173 9.38 -0.53 -13.93
N THR A 174 8.75 -0.89 -12.80
CA THR A 174 7.37 -1.38 -12.81
C THR A 174 6.37 -0.27 -13.16
N LEU A 175 6.55 0.93 -12.60
CA LEU A 175 5.70 2.09 -12.88
C LEU A 175 5.87 2.55 -14.31
N TRP A 176 7.11 2.61 -14.83
CA TRP A 176 7.42 2.93 -16.22
C TRP A 176 6.73 1.97 -17.20
N LYS A 177 6.77 0.67 -16.90
CA LYS A 177 6.04 -0.32 -17.70
C LYS A 177 4.54 -0.11 -17.66
N ARG A 178 3.96 0.16 -16.48
CA ARG A 178 2.53 0.45 -16.34
C ARG A 178 2.13 1.71 -17.09
N PHE A 179 2.96 2.74 -17.05
CA PHE A 179 2.75 4.00 -17.75
C PHE A 179 2.66 3.80 -19.27
N LYS A 180 3.55 2.98 -19.86
CA LYS A 180 3.45 2.60 -21.29
C LYS A 180 2.16 1.81 -21.57
N ILE A 181 1.86 0.84 -20.73
CA ILE A 181 0.66 -0.02 -20.89
C ILE A 181 -0.64 0.77 -20.74
N SER A 182 -0.65 1.89 -19.99
CA SER A 182 -1.83 2.76 -19.89
C SER A 182 -2.14 3.52 -21.18
N GLY A 183 -1.31 3.40 -22.21
CA GLY A 183 -1.48 4.09 -23.48
C GLY A 183 -1.11 5.57 -23.45
N LEU A 184 -0.48 6.04 -22.38
CA LEU A 184 -0.04 7.43 -22.23
C LEU A 184 1.36 7.67 -22.80
N LEU A 185 2.16 6.62 -23.03
CA LEU A 185 3.50 6.70 -23.57
C LEU A 185 3.75 5.58 -24.57
N LYS A 186 4.15 5.94 -25.78
CA LYS A 186 4.66 5.03 -26.80
C LYS A 186 6.18 5.13 -26.86
N GLN A 187 6.83 4.02 -27.15
CA GLN A 187 8.28 3.93 -27.28
C GLN A 187 8.62 3.33 -28.63
N HIS A 188 9.42 4.05 -29.40
CA HIS A 188 10.00 3.58 -30.64
C HIS A 188 11.48 3.30 -30.41
N ARG A 189 11.95 2.16 -30.90
CA ARG A 189 13.32 1.72 -30.76
C ARG A 189 13.93 1.56 -32.14
N HIS A 190 14.97 2.33 -32.41
CA HIS A 190 15.67 2.34 -33.69
C HIS A 190 17.11 1.80 -33.54
N PRO A 191 17.64 1.04 -34.49
CA PRO A 191 19.05 0.66 -34.50
C PRO A 191 19.89 1.92 -34.71
N ALA A 192 20.97 2.05 -33.95
CA ALA A 192 21.91 3.16 -34.07
C ALA A 192 23.29 2.67 -34.45
N GLY A 193 23.59 2.62 -35.76
CA GLY A 193 24.91 2.25 -36.28
C GLY A 193 25.25 0.76 -36.18
N GLU A 194 26.52 0.43 -36.43
CA GLU A 194 27.03 -0.95 -36.57
C GLU A 194 27.18 -1.72 -35.25
N GLU A 195 27.13 -1.07 -34.08
CA GLU A 195 27.50 -1.66 -32.79
C GLU A 195 26.31 -2.13 -31.92
N ASN A 196 25.24 -2.63 -32.48
CA ASN A 196 24.06 -3.04 -31.69
C ASN A 196 23.55 -1.97 -30.69
N ARG A 197 23.85 -0.70 -30.93
CA ARG A 197 23.35 0.40 -30.15
C ARG A 197 21.92 0.71 -30.57
N TRP A 198 21.13 1.20 -29.62
CA TRP A 198 19.74 1.54 -29.84
C TRP A 198 19.48 2.97 -29.45
N THR A 199 18.73 3.68 -30.28
CA THR A 199 18.10 4.96 -29.94
C THR A 199 16.65 4.74 -29.59
N TYR A 200 16.14 5.59 -28.71
CA TYR A 200 14.76 5.52 -28.25
C TYR A 200 14.09 6.86 -28.52
N GLU A 201 12.94 6.78 -29.15
CA GLU A 201 12.04 7.89 -29.33
C GLU A 201 10.78 7.63 -28.52
N TYR A 202 10.21 8.68 -27.93
CA TYR A 202 9.04 8.57 -27.09
C TYR A 202 7.97 9.54 -27.56
N GLU A 203 6.74 9.06 -27.65
CA GLU A 203 5.55 9.85 -27.94
C GLU A 203 4.63 9.83 -26.71
N ILE A 204 4.28 11.01 -26.20
CA ILE A 204 3.32 11.15 -25.10
C ILE A 204 1.92 11.37 -25.67
N CYS A 205 0.94 10.64 -25.18
CA CYS A 205 -0.45 10.70 -25.61
C CYS A 205 -1.29 11.42 -24.56
N GLU A 206 -1.90 12.55 -24.90
CA GLU A 206 -2.80 13.28 -24.00
C GLU A 206 -4.13 12.56 -23.75
N THR A 207 -4.43 11.58 -24.57
CA THR A 207 -5.54 10.64 -24.39
C THR A 207 -4.96 9.23 -24.44
N PRO A 208 -5.31 8.34 -23.50
CA PRO A 208 -4.80 6.96 -23.51
C PRO A 208 -5.09 6.28 -24.86
N ASP A 209 -4.05 6.00 -25.62
CA ASP A 209 -4.13 5.25 -26.87
C ASP A 209 -3.85 3.77 -26.57
N LEU A 210 -4.92 3.00 -26.54
CA LEU A 210 -4.86 1.58 -26.28
C LEU A 210 -4.95 0.73 -27.56
N GLU A 211 -5.14 1.30 -28.71
CA GLU A 211 -5.33 0.60 -29.98
C GLU A 211 -4.01 0.37 -30.71
N THR A 212 -3.07 1.29 -30.56
CA THR A 212 -1.76 1.18 -31.20
C THR A 212 -0.70 0.56 -30.28
N PRO A 213 0.39 -0.01 -30.86
CA PRO A 213 1.48 -0.58 -30.08
C PRO A 213 2.13 0.45 -29.14
N TYR A 214 2.37 0.09 -27.88
CA TYR A 214 3.14 0.94 -26.97
C TYR A 214 4.65 0.79 -27.13
N LEU A 215 5.12 -0.26 -27.83
CA LEU A 215 6.52 -0.48 -28.18
C LEU A 215 6.61 -0.90 -29.65
N THR A 216 7.37 -0.14 -30.41
CA THR A 216 7.72 -0.45 -31.81
C THR A 216 9.23 -0.60 -31.92
N ASN A 217 9.73 -1.73 -32.39
CA ASN A 217 11.14 -1.95 -32.67
C ASN A 217 11.34 -1.97 -34.18
N TYR A 218 12.20 -1.10 -34.66
CA TYR A 218 12.69 -1.10 -36.01
C TYR A 218 14.01 -1.88 -36.06
N HIS A 219 14.16 -2.80 -37.00
CA HIS A 219 15.33 -3.63 -37.17
C HIS A 219 16.20 -3.16 -38.31
N VAL A 220 17.49 -3.54 -38.32
CA VAL A 220 18.46 -3.13 -39.36
C VAL A 220 18.07 -3.65 -40.75
N ASP A 221 17.37 -4.77 -40.82
CA ASP A 221 16.84 -5.38 -42.06
C ASP A 221 15.57 -4.72 -42.58
N GLY A 222 15.13 -3.61 -41.95
CA GLY A 222 13.92 -2.89 -42.28
C GLY A 222 12.63 -3.54 -41.76
N SER A 223 12.73 -4.68 -41.09
CA SER A 223 11.56 -5.29 -40.45
C SER A 223 11.14 -4.50 -39.20
N VAL A 224 9.85 -4.55 -38.87
CA VAL A 224 9.26 -3.87 -37.73
C VAL A 224 8.57 -4.89 -36.84
N SER A 225 8.99 -4.97 -35.59
CA SER A 225 8.28 -5.77 -34.59
C SER A 225 7.55 -4.85 -33.59
N THR A 226 6.30 -5.17 -33.34
CA THR A 226 5.46 -4.38 -32.43
C THR A 226 5.04 -5.19 -31.23
N VAL A 227 5.02 -4.54 -30.07
CA VAL A 227 4.42 -5.11 -28.86
C VAL A 227 3.08 -4.42 -28.61
N VAL A 228 2.04 -5.05 -29.11
CA VAL A 228 0.66 -4.70 -28.77
C VAL A 228 0.29 -5.47 -27.52
N THR A 229 -0.05 -4.76 -26.45
CA THR A 229 -0.37 -5.44 -25.21
C THR A 229 -1.82 -5.52 -24.87
N ILE A 230 -2.67 -4.98 -25.69
CA ILE A 230 -3.98 -4.59 -25.20
C ILE A 230 -4.95 -5.75 -25.13
N GLY A 231 -4.97 -6.63 -26.13
CA GLY A 231 -5.82 -7.83 -26.07
C GLY A 231 -5.33 -8.86 -25.04
N GLY A 232 -4.06 -9.25 -25.12
CA GLY A 232 -3.51 -10.34 -24.31
C GLY A 232 -3.20 -9.96 -22.85
N PHE A 233 -2.79 -8.74 -22.58
CA PHE A 233 -2.44 -8.34 -21.21
C PHE A 233 -3.65 -7.87 -20.41
N LEU A 234 -4.58 -7.11 -21.02
CA LEU A 234 -5.87 -6.80 -20.41
C LEU A 234 -6.71 -8.06 -20.20
N GLU A 235 -6.67 -9.01 -21.12
CA GLU A 235 -7.27 -10.34 -20.90
C GLU A 235 -6.56 -11.12 -19.80
N LYS A 236 -5.22 -11.11 -19.75
CA LYS A 236 -4.45 -11.69 -18.62
C LYS A 236 -4.70 -10.96 -17.31
N LEU A 237 -4.79 -9.61 -17.32
CA LEU A 237 -5.19 -8.82 -16.15
C LEU A 237 -6.66 -9.04 -15.79
N LYS A 238 -7.57 -9.05 -16.75
CA LYS A 238 -8.98 -9.40 -16.51
C LYS A 238 -9.11 -10.84 -16.02
N LYS A 239 -8.36 -11.80 -16.57
CA LYS A 239 -8.29 -13.18 -16.07
C LYS A 239 -7.65 -13.26 -14.69
N ARG A 240 -6.57 -12.54 -14.41
CA ARG A 240 -5.97 -12.45 -13.06
C ARG A 240 -6.89 -11.72 -12.06
N VAL A 241 -7.47 -10.61 -12.44
CA VAL A 241 -8.42 -9.86 -11.60
C VAL A 241 -9.71 -10.64 -11.42
N SER A 242 -10.21 -11.35 -12.46
CA SER A 242 -11.34 -12.25 -12.33
C SER A 242 -11.00 -13.51 -11.54
N HIS A 243 -9.78 -14.03 -11.62
CA HIS A 243 -9.30 -15.14 -10.79
C HIS A 243 -9.11 -14.71 -9.34
N ILE A 244 -8.53 -13.54 -9.10
CA ILE A 244 -8.43 -12.92 -7.77
C ILE A 244 -9.85 -12.60 -7.25
N ARG A 245 -10.74 -12.02 -8.06
CA ARG A 245 -12.14 -11.77 -7.67
C ARG A 245 -12.95 -13.06 -7.49
N LYS A 246 -12.69 -14.12 -8.27
CA LYS A 246 -13.32 -15.44 -8.07
C LYS A 246 -12.75 -16.13 -6.84
N ASN A 247 -11.45 -16.02 -6.55
CA ASN A 247 -10.85 -16.56 -5.35
C ASN A 247 -11.25 -15.73 -4.11
N VAL A 248 -11.27 -14.39 -4.20
CA VAL A 248 -11.81 -13.52 -3.16
C VAL A 248 -13.31 -13.76 -2.96
N ARG A 249 -14.12 -13.94 -4.03
CA ARG A 249 -15.55 -14.26 -3.89
C ARG A 249 -15.82 -15.67 -3.41
N LYS A 250 -14.95 -16.65 -3.66
CA LYS A 250 -15.06 -18.00 -3.05
C LYS A 250 -14.65 -18.01 -1.58
N GLN A 251 -13.80 -17.10 -1.14
CA GLN A 251 -13.32 -17.02 0.25
C GLN A 251 -14.09 -16.02 1.12
N ASP A 252 -14.85 -15.10 0.52
CA ASP A 252 -15.59 -14.10 1.27
C ASP A 252 -17.04 -14.55 1.50
N LYS A 253 -17.27 -15.19 2.66
CA LYS A 253 -18.61 -15.25 3.23
C LYS A 253 -19.19 -13.83 3.28
N PRO A 254 -20.48 -13.62 2.96
CA PRO A 254 -21.10 -12.28 3.04
C PRO A 254 -20.77 -11.60 4.37
N ARG A 255 -20.47 -10.31 4.35
CA ARG A 255 -20.07 -9.55 5.56
C ARG A 255 -21.08 -9.71 6.72
N ALA A 256 -22.35 -9.93 6.40
CA ALA A 256 -23.39 -10.23 7.38
C ALA A 256 -23.20 -11.59 8.06
N VAL A 257 -22.78 -12.62 7.32
CA VAL A 257 -22.51 -13.97 7.87
C VAL A 257 -21.30 -13.92 8.79
N ARG A 258 -20.20 -13.28 8.36
CA ARG A 258 -19.01 -13.09 9.22
C ARG A 258 -19.32 -12.33 10.51
N ARG A 259 -20.19 -11.32 10.44
CA ARG A 259 -20.62 -10.59 11.64
C ARG A 259 -21.43 -11.46 12.59
N LYS A 260 -22.29 -12.33 12.04
CA LYS A 260 -23.09 -13.26 12.82
C LYS A 260 -22.19 -14.30 13.49
N GLU A 261 -21.28 -14.93 12.73
CA GLU A 261 -20.32 -15.92 13.24
C GLU A 261 -19.40 -15.30 14.31
N ARG A 262 -18.92 -14.08 14.10
CA ARG A 262 -18.09 -13.38 15.08
C ARG A 262 -18.84 -13.07 16.38
N ARG A 263 -20.09 -12.64 16.29
CA ARG A 263 -20.96 -12.44 17.49
C ARG A 263 -21.20 -13.75 18.23
N GLN A 264 -21.37 -14.85 17.54
CA GLN A 264 -21.50 -16.17 18.17
C GLN A 264 -20.24 -16.56 18.95
N ILE A 265 -19.05 -16.29 18.39
CA ILE A 265 -17.78 -16.51 19.09
C ILE A 265 -17.65 -15.56 20.30
N GLU A 266 -18.01 -14.30 20.17
CA GLU A 266 -18.00 -13.32 21.27
C GLU A 266 -18.92 -13.79 22.41
N GLN A 267 -20.10 -14.31 22.11
CA GLN A 267 -21.04 -14.88 23.08
C GLN A 267 -20.48 -16.19 23.69
N GLN A 268 -19.94 -17.09 22.85
CA GLN A 268 -19.37 -18.37 23.30
C GLN A 268 -18.19 -18.16 24.24
N LEU A 269 -17.35 -17.15 24.01
CA LEU A 269 -16.18 -16.84 24.83
C LEU A 269 -16.48 -15.95 26.04
N ASN A 270 -17.72 -15.53 26.22
CA ASN A 270 -18.08 -14.52 27.22
C ASN A 270 -17.17 -13.26 27.10
N ALA A 271 -17.11 -12.71 25.88
CA ALA A 271 -16.15 -11.66 25.53
C ALA A 271 -16.25 -10.42 26.44
N ASP A 272 -17.38 -10.16 27.07
CA ASP A 272 -17.55 -9.03 27.98
C ASP A 272 -16.77 -9.25 29.28
N ALA A 273 -16.75 -10.46 29.82
CA ALA A 273 -15.92 -10.82 30.98
C ALA A 273 -14.42 -10.74 30.63
N LEU A 274 -14.04 -11.23 29.42
CA LEU A 274 -12.67 -11.12 28.95
C LEU A 274 -12.23 -9.66 28.76
N ARG A 275 -13.11 -8.77 28.27
CA ARG A 275 -12.84 -7.33 28.11
C ARG A 275 -12.58 -6.65 29.45
N GLN A 276 -13.34 -7.00 30.47
CA GLN A 276 -13.16 -6.47 31.83
C GLN A 276 -11.82 -6.87 32.44
N ARG A 277 -11.38 -8.10 32.17
CA ARG A 277 -10.16 -8.67 32.78
C ARG A 277 -8.89 -8.36 31.97
N PHE A 278 -8.94 -8.43 30.66
CA PHE A 278 -7.76 -8.35 29.77
C PHE A 278 -7.76 -7.14 28.82
N GLY A 279 -8.81 -6.35 28.80
CA GLY A 279 -8.94 -5.16 27.96
C GLY A 279 -9.54 -5.45 26.58
N ASN A 280 -9.99 -4.37 25.92
CA ASN A 280 -10.71 -4.44 24.63
C ASN A 280 -9.83 -4.93 23.47
N ASP A 281 -8.58 -4.46 23.39
CA ASP A 281 -7.69 -4.74 22.26
C ASP A 281 -7.25 -6.21 22.24
N LEU A 282 -6.89 -6.74 23.40
CA LEU A 282 -6.49 -8.14 23.52
C LEU A 282 -7.68 -9.07 23.26
N THR A 283 -8.83 -8.80 23.84
CA THR A 283 -10.06 -9.58 23.61
C THR A 283 -10.46 -9.57 22.13
N GLY A 284 -10.41 -8.41 21.47
CA GLY A 284 -10.70 -8.30 20.02
C GLY A 284 -9.75 -9.12 19.16
N THR A 285 -8.47 -9.21 19.57
CA THR A 285 -7.44 -9.98 18.87
C THR A 285 -7.63 -11.49 19.09
N VAL A 286 -7.98 -11.91 20.32
CA VAL A 286 -8.33 -13.30 20.65
C VAL A 286 -9.56 -13.77 19.88
N VAL A 287 -10.64 -12.97 19.85
CA VAL A 287 -11.84 -13.29 19.06
C VAL A 287 -11.49 -13.48 17.58
N THR A 288 -10.56 -12.67 17.06
CA THR A 288 -10.08 -12.80 15.68
C THR A 288 -9.27 -14.08 15.47
N ALA A 289 -8.40 -14.43 16.40
CA ALA A 289 -7.63 -15.69 16.37
C ALA A 289 -8.54 -16.93 16.41
N VAL A 290 -9.50 -16.94 17.31
CA VAL A 290 -10.52 -18.02 17.43
C VAL A 290 -11.39 -18.10 16.16
N TYR A 291 -11.78 -16.94 15.61
CA TYR A 291 -12.52 -16.91 14.34
C TYR A 291 -11.72 -17.58 13.21
N ASN A 292 -10.44 -17.28 13.11
CA ASN A 292 -9.58 -17.86 12.08
C ASN A 292 -9.41 -19.39 12.29
N ILE A 293 -9.21 -19.85 13.53
CA ILE A 293 -9.11 -21.27 13.83
C ILE A 293 -10.39 -22.01 13.43
N LYS A 294 -11.57 -21.44 13.71
CA LYS A 294 -12.85 -22.09 13.40
C LYS A 294 -13.28 -22.01 11.93
N HIS A 295 -12.97 -20.90 11.25
CA HIS A 295 -13.62 -20.56 9.99
C HIS A 295 -12.67 -20.30 8.81
N ALA A 296 -11.33 -20.29 8.98
CA ALA A 296 -10.42 -20.11 7.86
C ALA A 296 -10.47 -21.32 6.91
N ASP A 297 -10.48 -21.10 5.60
CA ASP A 297 -10.46 -22.20 4.61
C ASP A 297 -9.14 -22.98 4.70
N LYS A 298 -8.03 -22.28 4.96
CA LYS A 298 -6.70 -22.84 5.18
C LYS A 298 -6.08 -22.21 6.42
N LEU A 299 -5.60 -23.03 7.32
CA LEU A 299 -4.93 -22.60 8.53
C LEU A 299 -3.45 -22.97 8.45
N PHE A 300 -2.57 -21.99 8.63
CA PHE A 300 -1.13 -22.19 8.69
C PHE A 300 -0.63 -21.88 10.09
N ILE A 301 0.07 -22.84 10.70
CA ILE A 301 0.73 -22.70 12.00
C ILE A 301 2.21 -22.99 11.79
N LYS A 302 3.09 -22.03 12.14
CA LYS A 302 4.55 -22.14 11.95
C LYS A 302 4.97 -22.51 10.51
N GLY A 303 4.20 -22.02 9.51
CA GLY A 303 4.47 -22.26 8.10
C GLY A 303 3.94 -23.60 7.54
N ALA A 304 3.40 -24.48 8.35
CA ALA A 304 2.76 -25.73 7.92
C ALA A 304 1.25 -25.57 7.81
N GLU A 305 0.64 -26.14 6.76
CA GLU A 305 -0.81 -26.20 6.61
C GLU A 305 -1.37 -27.25 7.58
N ILE A 306 -2.33 -26.86 8.40
CA ILE A 306 -2.98 -27.73 9.39
C ILE A 306 -4.10 -28.51 8.72
N THR A 307 -4.14 -29.84 8.94
CA THR A 307 -5.21 -30.70 8.44
C THR A 307 -6.55 -30.34 9.06
N GLN A 308 -7.64 -30.61 8.35
CA GLN A 308 -8.97 -30.27 8.83
C GLN A 308 -9.32 -31.02 10.14
N GLU A 309 -8.94 -32.28 10.24
CA GLU A 309 -9.15 -33.09 11.46
C GLU A 309 -8.47 -32.48 12.69
N ARG A 310 -7.18 -32.11 12.58
CA ARG A 310 -6.45 -31.44 13.66
C ARG A 310 -7.08 -30.12 14.07
N ARG A 311 -7.56 -29.36 13.08
CA ARG A 311 -8.22 -28.10 13.32
C ARG A 311 -9.55 -28.27 14.05
N GLU A 312 -10.36 -29.23 13.65
CA GLU A 312 -11.65 -29.54 14.29
C GLU A 312 -11.47 -29.99 15.74
N THR A 313 -10.47 -30.82 16.00
CA THR A 313 -10.13 -31.25 17.37
C THR A 313 -9.79 -30.04 18.24
N VAL A 314 -8.90 -29.17 17.78
CA VAL A 314 -8.53 -27.95 18.54
C VAL A 314 -9.72 -26.99 18.66
N ALA A 315 -10.55 -26.86 17.63
CA ALA A 315 -11.72 -25.97 17.64
C ALA A 315 -12.79 -26.40 18.67
N GLN A 316 -12.91 -27.69 18.95
CA GLN A 316 -13.80 -28.24 19.98
C GLN A 316 -13.32 -27.92 21.42
N MET A 317 -12.00 -27.79 21.63
CA MET A 317 -11.41 -27.45 22.93
C MET A 317 -11.53 -25.95 23.28
N ILE A 318 -11.99 -25.12 22.35
CA ILE A 318 -12.14 -23.67 22.57
C ILE A 318 -13.36 -23.42 23.46
N SER A 319 -13.12 -23.13 24.71
CA SER A 319 -14.10 -22.70 25.72
C SER A 319 -13.65 -21.41 26.41
N PRO A 320 -14.53 -20.67 27.11
CA PRO A 320 -14.13 -19.51 27.90
C PRO A 320 -12.98 -19.82 28.85
N GLU A 321 -13.07 -20.97 29.59
CA GLU A 321 -12.09 -21.37 30.57
C GLU A 321 -10.74 -21.72 29.95
N SER A 322 -10.74 -22.35 28.78
CA SER A 322 -9.49 -22.69 28.08
C SER A 322 -8.77 -21.45 27.57
N VAL A 323 -9.52 -20.44 27.07
CA VAL A 323 -8.98 -19.16 26.61
C VAL A 323 -8.49 -18.32 27.80
N GLU A 324 -9.20 -18.27 28.91
CA GLU A 324 -8.74 -17.58 30.11
C GLU A 324 -7.44 -18.21 30.66
N ARG A 325 -7.37 -19.53 30.78
CA ARG A 325 -6.12 -20.23 31.18
C ARG A 325 -4.96 -19.95 30.26
N PHE A 326 -5.21 -19.88 28.94
CA PHE A 326 -4.20 -19.49 27.96
C PHE A 326 -3.69 -18.07 28.22
N LEU A 327 -4.59 -17.12 28.41
CA LEU A 327 -4.24 -15.71 28.64
C LEU A 327 -3.52 -15.51 29.99
N ASP A 328 -3.91 -16.21 31.01
CA ASP A 328 -3.25 -16.18 32.33
C ASP A 328 -1.85 -16.81 32.29
N SER A 329 -1.66 -17.85 31.48
CA SER A 329 -0.37 -18.57 31.36
C SER A 329 0.65 -17.86 30.50
N THR A 330 0.23 -16.82 29.72
CA THR A 330 1.06 -16.23 28.67
C THR A 330 1.33 -14.75 28.98
N THR A 331 2.58 -14.40 29.22
CA THR A 331 3.04 -13.00 29.29
C THR A 331 3.14 -12.45 27.86
N LEU A 332 2.15 -11.67 27.43
CA LEU A 332 2.04 -11.17 26.07
C LEU A 332 2.58 -9.74 25.97
N ASP A 333 3.77 -9.58 25.41
CA ASP A 333 4.29 -8.27 25.01
C ASP A 333 4.08 -8.08 23.50
N PHE A 334 3.07 -7.30 23.13
CA PHE A 334 2.72 -7.01 21.74
C PHE A 334 3.55 -5.90 21.11
N SER A 335 4.40 -5.21 21.87
CA SER A 335 5.17 -4.03 21.38
C SER A 335 6.09 -4.38 20.21
N ARG A 336 6.53 -5.63 20.12
CA ARG A 336 7.46 -6.14 19.10
C ARG A 336 6.82 -7.03 18.04
N ILE A 337 5.51 -7.28 18.13
CA ILE A 337 4.82 -8.24 17.26
C ILE A 337 4.16 -7.52 16.08
N LYS A 338 4.61 -7.81 14.85
CA LYS A 338 4.05 -7.20 13.61
C LYS A 338 2.60 -7.60 13.34
N ASN A 339 2.19 -8.80 13.74
CA ASN A 339 0.82 -9.30 13.54
C ASN A 339 0.34 -10.04 14.80
N PRO A 340 -0.26 -9.32 15.77
CA PRO A 340 -0.73 -9.88 17.03
C PRO A 340 -1.75 -11.01 16.85
N ALA A 341 -2.67 -10.89 15.88
CA ALA A 341 -3.71 -11.90 15.65
C ALA A 341 -3.13 -13.24 15.16
N ALA A 342 -2.15 -13.21 14.24
CA ALA A 342 -1.49 -14.42 13.75
C ALA A 342 -0.61 -15.06 14.84
N TYR A 343 0.03 -14.24 15.68
CA TYR A 343 0.79 -14.73 16.82
C TYR A 343 -0.11 -15.44 17.84
N LEU A 344 -1.19 -14.79 18.27
CA LEU A 344 -2.16 -15.37 19.19
C LEU A 344 -2.83 -16.63 18.63
N GLN A 345 -3.14 -16.63 17.33
CA GLN A 345 -3.68 -17.79 16.65
C GLN A 345 -2.73 -19.01 16.78
N THR A 346 -1.43 -18.80 16.53
CA THR A 346 -0.42 -19.85 16.63
C THR A 346 -0.23 -20.30 18.09
N ALA A 347 -0.10 -19.36 19.01
CA ALA A 347 0.13 -19.66 20.42
C ALA A 347 -1.07 -20.36 21.07
N LEU A 348 -2.29 -19.91 20.78
CA LEU A 348 -3.52 -20.53 21.28
C LEU A 348 -3.71 -21.93 20.68
N PHE A 349 -3.43 -22.10 19.40
CA PHE A 349 -3.51 -23.42 18.75
C PHE A 349 -2.53 -24.41 19.39
N ASP A 350 -1.26 -24.03 19.54
CA ASP A 350 -0.23 -24.86 20.18
C ASP A 350 -0.59 -25.20 21.66
N PHE A 351 -1.16 -24.24 22.38
CA PHE A 351 -1.58 -24.44 23.77
C PHE A 351 -2.70 -25.47 23.87
N LEU A 352 -3.74 -25.36 23.07
CA LEU A 352 -4.87 -26.27 23.05
C LEU A 352 -4.48 -27.67 22.55
N GLU A 353 -3.61 -27.76 21.56
CA GLU A 353 -3.12 -29.01 21.00
C GLU A 353 -2.31 -29.80 22.05
N LYS A 354 -1.50 -29.13 22.86
CA LYS A 354 -0.78 -29.77 23.98
C LYS A 354 -1.74 -30.33 25.03
N GLN A 355 -2.86 -29.65 25.30
CA GLN A 355 -3.87 -30.16 26.23
C GLN A 355 -4.56 -31.42 25.68
N CYS A 356 -4.84 -31.50 24.37
CA CYS A 356 -5.35 -32.72 23.75
C CYS A 356 -4.39 -33.91 23.90
N SER A 357 -3.07 -33.67 23.95
CA SER A 357 -2.06 -34.70 24.06
C SER A 357 -1.86 -35.18 25.54
N THR A 358 -2.25 -34.36 26.51
CA THR A 358 -2.14 -34.72 27.95
C THR A 358 -3.34 -35.49 28.47
N ASP A 359 -4.51 -35.41 27.82
CA ASP A 359 -5.71 -36.18 28.18
C ASP A 359 -5.73 -37.60 27.56
N ALA A 360 -4.82 -37.90 26.64
CA ALA A 360 -4.57 -39.24 26.12
C ALA A 360 -3.41 -39.85 26.95
N SER A 361 -3.73 -40.89 27.70
CA SER A 361 -2.90 -41.75 28.60
C SER A 361 -1.38 -41.78 28.27
N PRO A 362 -0.49 -41.99 29.25
CA PRO A 362 0.94 -41.88 29.07
C PRO A 362 1.46 -42.99 28.16
N ALA A 363 1.74 -42.67 26.92
CA ALA A 363 2.49 -43.52 25.99
C ALA A 363 3.93 -43.00 25.91
N GLU A 364 4.79 -43.85 26.47
CA GLU A 364 6.23 -44.04 26.20
C GLU A 364 7.01 -42.85 25.68
N THR A 365 7.86 -42.31 26.54
CA THR A 365 9.04 -41.49 26.17
C THR A 365 9.86 -42.21 25.12
N THR A 366 9.75 -41.78 23.87
CA THR A 366 10.77 -42.09 22.88
C THR A 366 12.05 -41.35 23.25
N PRO A 367 13.23 -42.02 23.23
CA PRO A 367 14.48 -41.37 23.57
C PRO A 367 14.80 -40.23 22.62
N ASP A 368 15.36 -39.14 23.18
CA ASP A 368 15.83 -37.97 22.48
C ASP A 368 16.54 -38.33 21.17
N LYS A 369 16.00 -37.92 20.04
CA LYS A 369 16.75 -37.92 18.81
C LYS A 369 17.91 -36.95 18.99
N PRO A 370 19.16 -37.38 18.72
CA PRO A 370 20.28 -36.45 18.79
C PRO A 370 20.03 -35.27 17.86
N LEU A 371 20.19 -34.05 18.39
CA LEU A 371 20.07 -32.80 17.65
C LEU A 371 20.95 -32.90 16.40
N ALA A 372 20.45 -32.45 15.27
CA ALA A 372 21.21 -32.39 14.05
C ALA A 372 22.47 -31.51 14.23
N ASP A 373 23.59 -31.83 13.58
CA ASP A 373 24.86 -31.12 13.75
C ASP A 373 24.76 -29.60 13.60
N TRP A 374 23.89 -29.11 12.73
CA TRP A 374 23.66 -27.68 12.54
C TRP A 374 22.87 -27.04 13.73
N GLU A 375 22.02 -27.80 14.43
CA GLU A 375 21.28 -27.32 15.61
C GLU A 375 22.23 -27.21 16.81
N GLN A 376 23.15 -28.17 16.96
CA GLN A 376 24.19 -28.12 18.00
C GLN A 376 25.13 -26.94 17.76
N ALA A 377 25.56 -26.72 16.51
CA ALA A 377 26.39 -25.57 16.12
C ALA A 377 25.68 -24.23 16.37
N TRP A 378 24.39 -24.15 16.10
CA TRP A 378 23.59 -22.96 16.34
C TRP A 378 23.42 -22.64 17.81
N LEU A 379 23.17 -23.67 18.66
CA LEU A 379 23.09 -23.52 20.11
C LEU A 379 24.42 -23.05 20.71
N ALA A 380 25.53 -23.63 20.28
CA ALA A 380 26.87 -23.23 20.73
C ALA A 380 27.18 -21.77 20.34
N GLN A 381 26.82 -21.34 19.13
CA GLN A 381 27.00 -19.96 18.69
C GLN A 381 26.12 -18.97 19.51
N LYS A 382 24.93 -19.36 19.85
CA LYS A 382 24.01 -18.56 20.67
C LYS A 382 24.50 -18.39 22.11
N GLU A 383 25.09 -19.44 22.69
CA GLU A 383 25.72 -19.38 24.01
C GLU A 383 26.96 -18.50 24.03
N GLU A 384 27.79 -18.60 23.00
CA GLU A 384 28.97 -17.76 22.84
C GLU A 384 28.62 -16.26 22.72
N ILE A 385 27.59 -15.95 21.93
CA ILE A 385 27.07 -14.56 21.84
C ILE A 385 26.57 -14.06 23.21
N ARG A 386 25.85 -14.90 23.94
CA ARG A 386 25.34 -14.55 25.29
C ARG A 386 26.47 -14.35 26.29
N ARG A 387 27.54 -15.15 26.20
CA ARG A 387 28.74 -14.96 27.03
C ARG A 387 29.42 -13.64 26.75
N ARG A 388 29.67 -13.31 25.46
CA ARG A 388 30.29 -12.04 25.05
C ARG A 388 29.45 -10.82 25.46
N MET A 389 28.12 -10.91 25.40
CA MET A 389 27.28 -9.82 25.87
C MET A 389 27.40 -9.62 27.39
N LYS A 390 27.47 -10.70 28.19
CA LYS A 390 27.69 -10.59 29.62
C LYS A 390 29.08 -10.05 29.97
N GLU A 391 30.11 -10.44 29.22
CA GLU A 391 31.47 -9.93 29.38
C GLU A 391 31.56 -8.43 29.01
N ALA A 392 30.85 -7.99 27.98
CA ALA A 392 30.75 -6.58 27.61
C ALA A 392 30.01 -5.75 28.67
N GLU A 393 28.91 -6.25 29.20
CA GLU A 393 28.16 -5.60 30.31
C GLU A 393 29.02 -5.53 31.60
N ALA A 394 29.82 -6.55 31.89
CA ALA A 394 30.72 -6.57 33.04
C ALA A 394 31.93 -5.63 32.90
N ASN A 395 32.36 -5.35 31.67
CA ASN A 395 33.49 -4.45 31.38
C ASN A 395 33.07 -3.00 31.10
N GLY A 396 31.77 -2.66 31.27
CA GLY A 396 31.28 -1.27 31.20
C GLY A 396 31.34 -0.62 29.81
N LEU A 397 31.22 -1.43 28.74
CA LEU A 397 31.10 -0.99 27.35
C LEU A 397 29.67 -1.15 26.86
#